data_0a06bda441852869abc3758b59fa0ce2
#
_entry.id   0a06bda441852869abc3758b59fa0ce2
#
_cell.length_a   1.000
_cell.length_b   1.000
_cell.length_c   1.000
_cell.angle_alpha   90.00
_cell.angle_beta   90.00
_cell.angle_gamma   90.00
#
_symmetry.space_group_name_H-M   'P 1'
#
loop_
_entity.id
_entity.type
_entity.pdbx_description
1 polymer ?
#
loop_
_entity_poly.entity_id
_entity_poly.type
_entity_poly.pdbx_seq_one_letter_code
_entity_poly.pdbx_strand_id
1 'polypeptide(L)'
;VSVLLRDDFEQRDLAPSVSLERRRPAVPVNELVEHFVAALDFLDENGVAVHLCLVCDRWTSVSADRTLIEGLLLGLSLRACDHMHQGGLLSLETTRVRLDENAFEETDLPPGEYVRVSVSDTGGWSEGAENAWTTRVGSPRRLERPSLAALRHAAEIAGGALVCARHACCGERANLYLPATRRHVRPVITST
;
A
#
# COMPACT_ATOMS: atom_id res chain seq x y z
N VAL A 1 -70.62 25.14 5.31
CA VAL A 1 -70.27 23.87 4.64
C VAL A 1 -68.77 23.78 4.62
N SER A 2 -68.21 23.06 5.62
CA SER A 2 -66.78 22.84 5.73
C SER A 2 -66.43 21.51 5.09
N VAL A 3 -65.53 21.55 4.15
CA VAL A 3 -64.94 20.34 3.55
C VAL A 3 -63.57 20.17 4.18
N LEU A 4 -63.41 19.11 4.99
CA LEU A 4 -62.16 18.61 5.50
C LEU A 4 -61.47 17.79 4.41
N LEU A 5 -60.37 18.28 3.89
CA LEU A 5 -59.42 17.50 3.10
C LEU A 5 -58.46 16.80 4.07
N ARG A 6 -58.56 15.49 4.13
CA ARG A 6 -57.59 14.62 4.77
C ARG A 6 -56.41 14.46 3.81
N ASP A 7 -55.27 15.00 4.17
CA ASP A 7 -54.01 14.66 3.53
C ASP A 7 -53.47 13.37 4.15
N ASP A 8 -53.77 12.25 3.46
CA ASP A 8 -53.04 11.00 3.69
C ASP A 8 -51.68 11.09 3.01
N PHE A 9 -50.68 11.63 3.75
CA PHE A 9 -49.29 11.48 3.36
C PHE A 9 -48.88 10.03 3.65
N GLU A 10 -48.94 9.19 2.64
CA GLU A 10 -48.32 7.88 2.64
C GLU A 10 -46.83 8.02 2.97
N GLN A 11 -46.49 7.52 4.13
CA GLN A 11 -45.15 7.32 4.59
C GLN A 11 -44.50 6.25 3.71
N ARG A 12 -43.91 6.68 2.58
CA ARG A 12 -43.08 5.78 1.78
C ARG A 12 -41.90 5.38 2.65
N ASP A 13 -41.91 4.13 3.08
CA ASP A 13 -40.74 3.43 3.60
C ASP A 13 -39.56 3.64 2.66
N LEU A 14 -38.65 4.55 3.04
CA LEU A 14 -37.34 4.64 2.45
C LEU A 14 -36.60 3.35 2.84
N ALA A 15 -36.69 2.37 1.95
CA ALA A 15 -35.80 1.21 2.04
C ALA A 15 -34.35 1.71 2.27
N PRO A 16 -33.62 1.10 3.22
CA PRO A 16 -32.25 1.50 3.46
C PRO A 16 -31.49 1.36 2.15
N SER A 17 -30.93 2.48 1.70
CA SER A 17 -30.02 2.50 0.56
C SER A 17 -28.89 1.52 0.88
N VAL A 18 -28.97 0.33 0.31
CA VAL A 18 -27.87 -0.63 0.32
C VAL A 18 -26.74 0.04 -0.43
N SER A 19 -25.82 0.62 0.33
CA SER A 19 -24.55 1.10 -0.21
C SER A 19 -23.91 -0.11 -0.90
N LEU A 20 -23.92 -0.10 -2.22
CA LEU A 20 -23.13 -1.00 -3.04
C LEU A 20 -21.67 -0.61 -2.81
N GLU A 21 -21.12 -0.98 -1.64
CA GLU A 21 -19.70 -1.05 -1.47
C GLU A 21 -19.19 -1.96 -2.59
N ARG A 22 -18.63 -1.35 -3.63
CA ARG A 22 -17.90 -2.09 -4.66
C ARG A 22 -16.86 -2.90 -3.92
N ARG A 23 -17.12 -4.19 -3.74
CA ARG A 23 -16.14 -5.11 -3.18
C ARG A 23 -14.91 -5.04 -4.07
N ARG A 24 -13.89 -4.34 -3.59
CA ARG A 24 -12.60 -4.31 -4.27
C ARG A 24 -12.11 -5.76 -4.39
N PRO A 25 -11.54 -6.17 -5.52
CA PRO A 25 -11.03 -7.52 -5.68
C PRO A 25 -9.96 -7.79 -4.62
N ALA A 26 -9.96 -8.99 -4.07
CA ALA A 26 -8.92 -9.42 -3.15
C ALA A 26 -7.64 -9.66 -3.94
N VAL A 27 -6.56 -8.97 -3.59
CA VAL A 27 -5.25 -9.06 -4.24
C VAL A 27 -4.31 -9.88 -3.36
N PRO A 28 -3.78 -11.04 -3.84
CA PRO A 28 -2.77 -11.80 -3.12
C PRO A 28 -1.48 -10.97 -3.00
N VAL A 29 -1.08 -10.64 -1.76
CA VAL A 29 -0.03 -9.63 -1.55
C VAL A 29 1.36 -10.13 -1.94
N ASN A 30 1.71 -11.38 -1.61
CA ASN A 30 3.03 -11.93 -1.95
C ASN A 30 3.21 -12.02 -3.46
N GLU A 31 2.21 -12.57 -4.19
CA GLU A 31 2.22 -12.65 -5.64
C GLU A 31 2.35 -11.28 -6.30
N LEU A 32 1.65 -10.28 -5.75
CA LEU A 32 1.76 -8.90 -6.24
C LEU A 32 3.19 -8.38 -6.08
N VAL A 33 3.79 -8.55 -4.88
CA VAL A 33 5.14 -8.05 -4.59
C VAL A 33 6.20 -8.78 -5.42
N GLU A 34 6.07 -10.10 -5.61
CA GLU A 34 6.97 -10.87 -6.49
C GLU A 34 6.92 -10.37 -7.93
N HIS A 35 5.73 -10.20 -8.50
CA HIS A 35 5.57 -9.68 -9.86
C HIS A 35 6.06 -8.23 -9.99
N PHE A 36 5.82 -7.41 -8.97
CA PHE A 36 6.30 -6.04 -8.94
C PHE A 36 7.83 -6.00 -9.00
N VAL A 37 8.51 -6.77 -8.16
CA VAL A 37 9.99 -6.80 -8.12
C VAL A 37 10.58 -7.35 -9.42
N ALA A 38 9.95 -8.37 -10.03
CA ALA A 38 10.40 -8.90 -11.32
C ALA A 38 10.34 -7.87 -12.46
N ALA A 39 9.57 -6.79 -12.29
CA ALA A 39 9.47 -5.69 -13.27
C ALA A 39 10.44 -4.51 -12.99
N LEU A 40 11.29 -4.60 -11.94
CA LEU A 40 12.19 -3.53 -11.53
C LEU A 40 13.60 -3.65 -12.17
N ASP A 41 13.68 -3.93 -13.46
CA ASP A 41 14.96 -4.12 -14.19
C ASP A 41 15.93 -2.93 -14.04
N PHE A 42 15.40 -1.72 -13.84
CA PHE A 42 16.21 -0.51 -13.70
C PHE A 42 17.06 -0.45 -12.42
N LEU A 43 16.79 -1.30 -11.44
CA LEU A 43 17.54 -1.32 -10.17
C LEU A 43 18.96 -1.87 -10.37
N ASP A 44 19.11 -2.91 -11.17
CA ASP A 44 20.41 -3.53 -11.48
C ASP A 44 21.35 -2.54 -12.18
N GLU A 45 20.82 -1.70 -13.07
CA GLU A 45 21.61 -0.67 -13.77
C GLU A 45 22.19 0.37 -12.81
N ASN A 46 21.60 0.52 -11.63
CA ASN A 46 22.01 1.47 -10.60
C ASN A 46 22.81 0.82 -9.44
N GLY A 47 23.10 -0.47 -9.53
CA GLY A 47 23.82 -1.20 -8.50
C GLY A 47 23.01 -1.41 -7.21
N VAL A 48 21.68 -1.41 -7.32
CA VAL A 48 20.78 -1.65 -6.20
C VAL A 48 20.32 -3.11 -6.23
N ALA A 49 20.75 -3.89 -5.24
CA ALA A 49 20.28 -5.25 -5.04
C ALA A 49 18.89 -5.25 -4.40
N VAL A 50 18.06 -6.24 -4.73
CA VAL A 50 16.72 -6.40 -4.12
C VAL A 50 16.69 -7.62 -3.22
N HIS A 51 16.16 -7.46 -2.02
CA HIS A 51 15.89 -8.53 -1.07
C HIS A 51 14.41 -8.64 -0.78
N LEU A 52 13.86 -9.86 -0.91
CA LEU A 52 12.47 -10.16 -0.61
C LEU A 52 12.36 -11.01 0.65
N CYS A 53 11.48 -10.59 1.56
CA CYS A 53 11.12 -11.34 2.76
C CYS A 53 9.59 -11.44 2.85
N LEU A 54 9.00 -12.49 2.27
CA LEU A 54 7.56 -12.70 2.16
C LEU A 54 7.07 -13.59 3.31
N VAL A 55 6.78 -12.97 4.47
CA VAL A 55 6.36 -13.67 5.70
C VAL A 55 4.87 -14.01 5.69
N CYS A 56 4.06 -13.30 4.93
CA CYS A 56 2.65 -13.61 4.77
C CYS A 56 2.45 -15.02 4.17
N ASP A 57 1.39 -15.71 4.59
CA ASP A 57 0.99 -16.91 3.88
C ASP A 57 0.48 -16.56 2.46
N ARG A 58 0.55 -17.52 1.54
CA ARG A 58 0.15 -17.33 0.13
C ARG A 58 -1.34 -16.97 -0.07
N TRP A 59 -2.17 -17.16 0.95
CA TRP A 59 -3.59 -16.87 0.91
C TRP A 59 -3.92 -15.48 1.44
N THR A 60 -2.93 -14.81 2.02
CA THR A 60 -3.09 -13.44 2.53
C THR A 60 -3.34 -12.50 1.38
N SER A 61 -4.46 -11.81 1.43
CA SER A 61 -4.89 -10.88 0.40
C SER A 61 -5.30 -9.55 1.04
N VAL A 62 -5.25 -8.49 0.25
CA VAL A 62 -5.69 -7.15 0.64
C VAL A 62 -6.87 -6.69 -0.21
N SER A 63 -7.72 -5.84 0.35
CA SER A 63 -8.87 -5.26 -0.34
C SER A 63 -8.52 -3.88 -0.89
N ALA A 64 -7.74 -3.85 -1.97
CA ALA A 64 -7.35 -2.60 -2.60
C ALA A 64 -7.19 -2.79 -4.12
N ASP A 65 -7.12 -1.69 -4.86
CA ASP A 65 -6.81 -1.73 -6.27
C ASP A 65 -5.35 -2.14 -6.50
N ARG A 66 -5.12 -3.15 -7.35
CA ARG A 66 -3.80 -3.68 -7.64
C ARG A 66 -2.87 -2.61 -8.20
N THR A 67 -3.34 -1.84 -9.16
CA THR A 67 -2.56 -0.80 -9.83
C THR A 67 -2.16 0.30 -8.86
N LEU A 68 -3.05 0.63 -7.91
CA LEU A 68 -2.76 1.61 -6.86
C LEU A 68 -1.65 1.11 -5.93
N ILE A 69 -1.67 -0.18 -5.54
CA ILE A 69 -0.62 -0.76 -4.71
C ILE A 69 0.71 -0.79 -5.46
N GLU A 70 0.71 -1.22 -6.73
CA GLU A 70 1.91 -1.23 -7.56
C GLU A 70 2.49 0.18 -7.73
N GLY A 71 1.64 1.19 -7.93
CA GLY A 71 2.05 2.60 -7.98
C GLY A 71 2.66 3.10 -6.66
N LEU A 72 2.10 2.70 -5.52
CA LEU A 72 2.65 2.99 -4.20
C LEU A 72 4.03 2.35 -4.02
N LEU A 73 4.18 1.06 -4.34
CA LEU A 73 5.45 0.35 -4.24
C LEU A 73 6.50 0.96 -5.17
N LEU A 74 6.12 1.34 -6.39
CA LEU A 74 7.03 2.01 -7.33
C LEU A 74 7.50 3.36 -6.77
N GLY A 75 6.59 4.18 -6.28
CA GLY A 75 6.92 5.48 -5.69
C GLY A 75 7.84 5.36 -4.49
N LEU A 76 7.61 4.37 -3.61
CA LEU A 76 8.47 4.08 -2.46
C LEU A 76 9.84 3.54 -2.88
N SER A 77 9.90 2.65 -3.87
CA SER A 77 11.17 2.10 -4.39
C SER A 77 12.02 3.18 -5.07
N LEU A 78 11.40 4.05 -5.87
CA LEU A 78 12.10 5.20 -6.48
C LEU A 78 12.66 6.14 -5.41
N ARG A 79 11.88 6.39 -4.34
CA ARG A 79 12.34 7.20 -3.22
C ARG A 79 13.52 6.56 -2.48
N ALA A 80 13.45 5.25 -2.23
CA ALA A 80 14.55 4.48 -1.64
C ALA A 80 15.83 4.57 -2.49
N CYS A 81 15.69 4.44 -3.81
CA CYS A 81 16.84 4.60 -4.74
C CYS A 81 17.49 5.97 -4.66
N ASP A 82 16.73 7.03 -4.35
CA ASP A 82 17.29 8.37 -4.17
C ASP A 82 18.27 8.46 -3.02
N HIS A 83 18.16 7.59 -2.04
CA HIS A 83 19.07 7.51 -0.92
C HIS A 83 20.32 6.63 -1.21
N MET A 84 20.27 5.84 -2.28
CA MET A 84 21.30 4.84 -2.63
C MET A 84 22.12 5.23 -3.86
N HIS A 85 22.74 6.42 -3.84
CA HIS A 85 23.48 6.98 -5.00
C HIS A 85 24.68 6.14 -5.46
N GLN A 86 25.22 5.31 -4.61
CA GLN A 86 26.38 4.45 -4.88
C GLN A 86 26.00 2.96 -4.91
N GLY A 87 24.71 2.69 -5.14
CA GLY A 87 24.16 1.37 -4.97
C GLY A 87 23.73 1.09 -3.53
N GLY A 88 23.18 -0.07 -3.29
CA GLY A 88 22.69 -0.47 -1.97
C GLY A 88 21.75 -1.67 -2.01
N LEU A 89 21.01 -1.85 -0.93
CA LEU A 89 20.02 -2.92 -0.80
C LEU A 89 18.65 -2.31 -0.57
N LEU A 90 17.72 -2.63 -1.49
CA LEU A 90 16.28 -2.39 -1.35
C LEU A 90 15.64 -3.64 -0.80
N SER A 91 15.04 -3.56 0.38
CA SER A 91 14.34 -4.70 0.98
C SER A 91 12.83 -4.49 0.96
N LEU A 92 12.09 -5.48 0.46
CA LEU A 92 10.63 -5.54 0.53
C LEU A 92 10.23 -6.69 1.45
N GLU A 93 9.42 -6.38 2.45
CA GLU A 93 8.91 -7.35 3.42
C GLU A 93 7.39 -7.32 3.47
N THR A 94 6.75 -8.48 3.50
CA THR A 94 5.30 -8.59 3.76
C THR A 94 5.06 -9.30 5.08
N THR A 95 4.26 -8.68 5.94
CA THR A 95 3.92 -9.25 7.26
C THR A 95 2.46 -9.00 7.56
N ARG A 96 1.77 -10.02 8.07
CA ARG A 96 0.44 -9.83 8.64
C ARG A 96 0.55 -9.29 10.04
N VAL A 97 -0.16 -8.22 10.32
CA VAL A 97 -0.15 -7.54 11.61
C VAL A 97 -1.57 -7.32 12.11
N ARG A 98 -1.74 -7.36 13.42
CA ARG A 98 -2.96 -6.94 14.08
C ARG A 98 -2.69 -5.64 14.79
N LEU A 99 -3.39 -4.58 14.38
CA LEU A 99 -3.35 -3.29 15.05
C LEU A 99 -4.36 -3.30 16.19
N ASP A 100 -3.96 -2.79 17.34
CA ASP A 100 -4.81 -2.50 18.50
C ASP A 100 -5.12 -1.00 18.60
N GLU A 101 -5.78 -0.59 19.68
CA GLU A 101 -6.15 0.81 19.89
C GLU A 101 -4.92 1.73 20.06
N ASN A 102 -3.78 1.20 20.52
CA ASN A 102 -2.56 1.99 20.73
C ASN A 102 -1.85 2.29 19.40
N ALA A 103 -2.02 1.44 18.39
CA ALA A 103 -1.43 1.65 17.06
C ALA A 103 -2.10 2.80 16.28
N PHE A 104 -3.24 3.29 16.73
CA PHE A 104 -3.95 4.41 16.10
C PHE A 104 -3.13 5.70 16.11
N GLU A 105 -2.39 5.98 17.20
CA GLU A 105 -1.55 7.19 17.30
C GLU A 105 -0.46 7.26 16.22
N GLU A 106 0.00 6.11 15.73
CA GLU A 106 1.06 6.04 14.71
C GLU A 106 0.51 5.93 13.28
N THR A 107 -0.65 5.31 13.11
CA THR A 107 -1.14 4.91 11.79
C THR A 107 -2.42 5.61 11.34
N ASP A 108 -3.19 6.23 12.25
CA ASP A 108 -4.56 6.71 12.03
C ASP A 108 -5.52 5.61 11.52
N LEU A 109 -5.19 4.34 11.78
CA LEU A 109 -6.00 3.19 11.35
C LEU A 109 -6.78 2.60 12.53
N PRO A 110 -8.04 2.20 12.31
CA PRO A 110 -8.81 1.52 13.35
C PRO A 110 -8.20 0.15 13.69
N PRO A 111 -8.44 -0.36 14.90
CA PRO A 111 -8.03 -1.71 15.28
C PRO A 111 -8.53 -2.74 14.27
N GLY A 112 -7.65 -3.68 13.87
CA GLY A 112 -8.00 -4.67 12.86
C GLY A 112 -6.82 -5.50 12.37
N GLU A 113 -7.11 -6.34 11.38
CA GLU A 113 -6.11 -7.18 10.72
C GLU A 113 -5.64 -6.47 9.44
N TYR A 114 -4.33 -6.29 9.33
CA TYR A 114 -3.69 -5.63 8.21
C TYR A 114 -2.55 -6.46 7.64
N VAL A 115 -2.21 -6.18 6.40
CA VAL A 115 -0.93 -6.56 5.81
C VAL A 115 -0.06 -5.31 5.83
N ARG A 116 1.12 -5.43 6.43
CA ARG A 116 2.17 -4.43 6.34
C ARG A 116 3.12 -4.85 5.22
N VAL A 117 3.27 -3.99 4.22
CA VAL A 117 4.32 -4.08 3.22
C VAL A 117 5.37 -3.04 3.57
N SER A 118 6.56 -3.49 3.97
CA SER A 118 7.68 -2.60 4.33
C SER A 118 8.62 -2.50 3.15
N VAL A 119 8.97 -1.28 2.79
CA VAL A 119 10.04 -0.95 1.83
C VAL A 119 11.14 -0.25 2.60
N SER A 120 12.33 -0.80 2.61
CA SER A 120 13.48 -0.21 3.31
C SER A 120 14.73 -0.20 2.45
N ASP A 121 15.55 0.81 2.64
CA ASP A 121 16.81 1.00 1.94
C ASP A 121 18.00 1.03 2.90
N THR A 122 19.20 0.81 2.37
CA THR A 122 20.46 0.94 3.11
C THR A 122 21.19 2.24 2.78
N GLY A 123 20.51 3.18 2.12
CA GLY A 123 21.10 4.45 1.72
C GLY A 123 21.42 5.34 2.93
N GLY A 124 22.55 6.03 2.86
CA GLY A 124 22.88 7.07 3.83
C GLY A 124 22.13 8.35 3.49
N TRP A 125 21.51 8.98 4.49
CA TRP A 125 20.92 10.31 4.31
C TRP A 125 22.04 11.36 4.23
N SER A 126 22.12 12.09 3.11
CA SER A 126 22.85 13.35 3.04
C SER A 126 21.84 14.50 2.82
N GLU A 127 21.92 15.55 3.61
CA GLU A 127 21.16 16.77 3.33
C GLU A 127 21.54 17.27 1.93
N GLY A 128 20.56 17.44 1.05
CA GLY A 128 20.77 17.82 -0.35
C GLY A 128 20.69 16.66 -1.36
N ALA A 129 20.52 15.42 -0.93
CA ALA A 129 20.37 14.26 -1.81
C ALA A 129 19.05 14.26 -2.61
N GLU A 130 18.10 15.11 -2.27
CA GLU A 130 16.79 15.19 -2.95
C GLU A 130 16.88 15.47 -4.46
N ASN A 131 18.04 15.88 -4.95
CA ASN A 131 18.29 16.20 -6.36
C ASN A 131 19.42 15.40 -7.03
N ALA A 132 20.09 14.49 -6.33
CA ALA A 132 21.30 13.86 -6.86
C ALA A 132 21.05 12.92 -8.05
N TRP A 133 19.87 12.35 -8.16
CA TRP A 133 19.46 11.53 -9.32
C TRP A 133 19.18 12.34 -10.59
N THR A 134 18.85 13.63 -10.43
CA THR A 134 18.57 14.49 -11.60
C THR A 134 19.81 14.88 -12.37
N THR A 135 21.01 14.64 -11.81
CA THR A 135 22.31 15.07 -12.39
C THR A 135 23.03 13.98 -13.20
N ARG A 136 22.60 12.72 -13.17
CA ARG A 136 23.13 11.71 -14.08
C ARG A 136 22.52 11.90 -15.46
N VAL A 137 23.30 12.57 -16.31
CA VAL A 137 23.07 12.78 -17.73
C VAL A 137 22.95 11.42 -18.40
N GLY A 138 21.75 11.05 -18.86
CA GLY A 138 21.52 9.82 -19.64
C GLY A 138 20.25 9.05 -19.35
N SER A 139 19.50 9.33 -18.28
CA SER A 139 18.21 8.67 -18.05
C SER A 139 17.14 9.22 -19.00
N PRO A 140 16.63 8.45 -19.97
CA PRO A 140 15.71 8.94 -20.99
C PRO A 140 14.29 9.20 -20.49
N ARG A 141 13.98 8.93 -19.23
CA ARG A 141 12.66 9.21 -18.64
C ARG A 141 12.82 9.76 -17.24
N ARG A 142 12.57 11.06 -17.13
CA ARG A 142 12.29 11.72 -15.86
C ARG A 142 10.91 11.23 -15.38
N LEU A 143 10.89 10.10 -14.68
CA LEU A 143 9.68 9.70 -13.96
C LEU A 143 9.43 10.77 -12.90
N GLU A 144 8.30 11.49 -13.03
CA GLU A 144 7.87 12.39 -11.98
C GLU A 144 7.66 11.58 -10.70
N ARG A 145 8.43 11.92 -9.68
CA ARG A 145 8.39 11.20 -8.40
C ARG A 145 7.25 11.73 -7.58
N PRO A 146 6.38 10.86 -7.09
CA PRO A 146 5.32 11.29 -6.19
C PRO A 146 5.93 11.79 -4.88
N SER A 147 5.41 12.92 -4.39
CA SER A 147 5.77 13.41 -3.06
C SER A 147 5.31 12.42 -1.99
N LEU A 148 5.95 12.46 -0.80
CA LEU A 148 5.51 11.62 0.33
C LEU A 148 4.06 11.88 0.71
N ALA A 149 3.59 13.14 0.59
CA ALA A 149 2.19 13.49 0.83
C ALA A 149 1.25 12.81 -0.19
N ALA A 150 1.64 12.76 -1.48
CA ALA A 150 0.86 12.05 -2.50
C ALA A 150 0.82 10.54 -2.25
N LEU A 151 1.93 9.94 -1.81
CA LEU A 151 1.98 8.52 -1.44
C LEU A 151 1.10 8.20 -0.22
N ARG A 152 1.11 9.07 0.80
CA ARG A 152 0.22 8.93 1.96
C ARG A 152 -1.25 8.99 1.55
N HIS A 153 -1.61 9.98 0.75
CA HIS A 153 -2.96 10.11 0.25
C HIS A 153 -3.39 8.90 -0.61
N ALA A 154 -2.50 8.37 -1.44
CA ALA A 154 -2.77 7.15 -2.20
C ALA A 154 -2.98 5.93 -1.29
N ALA A 155 -2.25 5.82 -0.17
CA ALA A 155 -2.44 4.77 0.82
C ALA A 155 -3.82 4.89 1.51
N GLU A 156 -4.27 6.10 1.83
CA GLU A 156 -5.61 6.37 2.36
C GLU A 156 -6.70 5.96 1.36
N ILE A 157 -6.53 6.29 0.07
CA ILE A 157 -7.44 5.85 -1.00
C ILE A 157 -7.49 4.31 -1.08
N ALA A 158 -6.37 3.63 -0.84
CA ALA A 158 -6.33 2.18 -0.74
C ALA A 158 -7.05 1.62 0.51
N GLY A 159 -7.47 2.49 1.43
CA GLY A 159 -8.08 2.13 2.72
C GLY A 159 -7.06 1.76 3.79
N GLY A 160 -5.82 2.16 3.60
CA GLY A 160 -4.69 1.91 4.49
C GLY A 160 -3.98 3.18 4.94
N ALA A 161 -2.75 3.03 5.43
CA ALA A 161 -1.90 4.14 5.83
C ALA A 161 -0.44 3.90 5.44
N LEU A 162 0.32 4.98 5.31
CA LEU A 162 1.76 4.95 5.06
C LEU A 162 2.51 5.66 6.18
N VAL A 163 3.32 4.89 6.91
CA VAL A 163 4.18 5.38 7.99
C VAL A 163 5.64 5.24 7.58
N CYS A 164 6.39 6.34 7.61
CA CYS A 164 7.81 6.33 7.30
C CYS A 164 8.62 6.59 8.56
N ALA A 165 9.60 5.75 8.81
CA ALA A 165 10.56 5.87 9.90
C ALA A 165 11.98 5.95 9.34
N ARG A 166 12.79 6.85 9.89
CA ARG A 166 14.21 6.98 9.56
C ARG A 166 15.06 6.32 10.63
N HIS A 167 16.07 5.60 10.18
CA HIS A 167 17.06 5.04 11.06
C HIS A 167 18.39 5.73 10.79
N ALA A 168 19.03 6.25 11.83
CA ALA A 168 20.27 7.03 11.71
C ALA A 168 21.43 6.27 11.04
N CYS A 169 21.40 4.94 11.03
CA CYS A 169 22.48 4.08 10.54
C CYS A 169 22.14 3.21 9.32
N CYS A 170 20.88 3.17 8.86
CA CYS A 170 20.45 2.17 7.88
C CYS A 170 19.32 2.63 6.94
N GLY A 171 19.26 3.91 6.61
CA GLY A 171 18.31 4.43 5.62
C GLY A 171 16.91 4.71 6.13
N GLU A 172 15.94 4.67 5.24
CA GLU A 172 14.51 4.90 5.55
C GLU A 172 13.75 3.58 5.44
N ARG A 173 12.75 3.41 6.31
CA ARG A 173 11.77 2.34 6.21
C ARG A 173 10.38 2.96 6.05
N ALA A 174 9.72 2.61 4.96
CA ALA A 174 8.33 2.97 4.70
C ALA A 174 7.44 1.75 4.92
N ASN A 175 6.47 1.85 5.82
CA ASN A 175 5.51 0.80 6.14
C ASN A 175 4.15 1.17 5.56
N LEU A 176 3.71 0.43 4.55
CA LEU A 176 2.38 0.52 3.96
C LEU A 176 1.47 -0.49 4.65
N TYR A 177 0.45 -0.03 5.34
CA TYR A 177 -0.57 -0.86 5.97
C TYR A 177 -1.80 -0.92 5.07
N LEU A 178 -2.26 -2.12 4.74
CA LEU A 178 -3.45 -2.36 3.92
C LEU A 178 -4.40 -3.31 4.64
N PRO A 179 -5.73 -3.08 4.61
CA PRO A 179 -6.69 -3.97 5.25
C PRO A 179 -6.58 -5.40 4.72
N ALA A 180 -6.33 -6.35 5.62
CA ALA A 180 -6.23 -7.75 5.26
C ALA A 180 -7.62 -8.34 4.98
N THR A 181 -7.73 -9.10 3.90
CA THR A 181 -8.93 -9.89 3.63
C THR A 181 -8.60 -11.37 3.78
N ARG A 182 -9.46 -12.10 4.48
CA ARG A 182 -9.39 -13.57 4.46
C ARG A 182 -10.03 -14.06 3.18
N ARG A 183 -9.28 -14.71 2.31
CA ARG A 183 -9.89 -15.58 1.33
C ARG A 183 -10.51 -16.75 2.10
N HIS A 184 -11.83 -16.84 2.15
CA HIS A 184 -12.48 -18.09 2.51
C HIS A 184 -12.13 -19.10 1.42
N VAL A 185 -11.11 -19.91 1.68
CA VAL A 185 -10.92 -21.16 0.94
C VAL A 185 -12.11 -22.03 1.33
N ARG A 186 -13.11 -22.15 0.44
CA ARG A 186 -14.11 -23.20 0.58
C ARG A 186 -13.34 -24.54 0.57
N PRO A 187 -13.41 -25.35 1.62
CA PRO A 187 -12.86 -26.68 1.54
C PRO A 187 -13.55 -27.40 0.38
N VAL A 188 -12.77 -27.86 -0.59
CA VAL A 188 -13.26 -28.79 -1.60
C VAL A 188 -13.56 -30.08 -0.85
N ILE A 189 -14.84 -30.32 -0.53
CA ILE A 189 -15.29 -31.61 -0.01
C ILE A 189 -15.22 -32.54 -1.22
N THR A 190 -14.14 -33.27 -1.31
CA THR A 190 -14.03 -34.44 -2.19
C THR A 190 -14.90 -35.52 -1.54
N SER A 191 -16.14 -35.68 -2.00
CA SER A 191 -16.94 -36.86 -1.72
C SER A 191 -16.35 -38.05 -2.49
N THR A 192 -15.87 -39.02 -1.74
CA THR A 192 -15.47 -40.37 -2.19
C THR A 192 -16.73 -41.17 -2.43
#